data_c56f637b3f03b5e5a501832f6fce211b
#
_entry.id   c56f637b3f03b5e5a501832f6fce211b
#
_cell.length_a   1.000
_cell.length_b   1.000
_cell.length_c   1.000
_cell.angle_alpha   90.00
_cell.angle_beta   90.00
_cell.angle_gamma   90.00
#
_symmetry.space_group_name_H-M   'P 1'
#
loop_
_entity.id
_entity.type
_entity.pdbx_description
1 polymer ?
#
loop_
_entity_poly.entity_id
_entity_poly.type
_entity_poly.pdbx_seq_one_letter_code
_entity_poly.pdbx_strand_id
1 'polypeptide(L)'
;MSNTEVSTGETDMDRPVHLSNEAELEAFLSESEAALVEFYTDGCGICQSMDPVLGNLARELDVRIGLINPRDDPPLVERFEVRSVPLFVLFVDGEPVGRLADGFVSGDDLAGWIGERTN
;
A
#
# COMPACT_ATOMS: atom_id res chain seq x y z
N MET A 1 -23.39 11.77 -18.05
CA MET A 1 -23.23 11.98 -17.27
C MET A 1 -23.05 11.03 -16.55
N SER A 2 -23.22 10.72 -16.01
CA SER A 2 -23.09 9.83 -15.29
C SER A 2 -21.90 9.19 -15.11
N ASN A 3 -20.97 9.52 -15.63
CA ASN A 3 -19.74 8.96 -15.54
C ASN A 3 -19.08 9.20 -14.24
N THR A 4 -19.68 9.86 -13.35
CA THR A 4 -19.10 10.17 -12.07
C THR A 4 -18.71 8.92 -11.29
N GLU A 5 -19.57 7.94 -11.30
CA GLU A 5 -19.30 6.74 -10.57
C GLU A 5 -18.16 5.97 -11.18
N VAL A 6 -18.08 5.97 -12.48
CA VAL A 6 -17.04 5.27 -13.18
C VAL A 6 -15.68 5.86 -12.82
N SER A 7 -15.63 7.17 -12.78
CA SER A 7 -14.40 7.85 -12.47
C SER A 7 -13.87 7.51 -11.10
N THR A 8 -14.78 7.33 -10.16
CA THR A 8 -14.36 7.05 -8.80
C THR A 8 -13.56 5.76 -8.71
N GLY A 9 -14.03 4.72 -9.38
CA GLY A 9 -13.33 3.46 -9.35
C GLY A 9 -11.97 3.54 -10.00
N GLU A 10 -11.90 4.26 -11.12
CA GLU A 10 -10.63 4.41 -11.82
C GLU A 10 -9.64 5.21 -10.99
N THR A 11 -10.14 6.20 -10.28
CA THR A 11 -9.28 7.02 -9.45
C THR A 11 -8.56 6.19 -8.40
N ASP A 12 -9.24 5.23 -7.79
CA ASP A 12 -8.65 4.39 -6.76
C ASP A 12 -7.56 3.49 -7.32
N MET A 13 -7.60 3.17 -8.61
CA MET A 13 -6.56 2.36 -9.23
C MET A 13 -5.30 3.16 -9.52
N ASP A 14 -5.43 4.48 -9.62
CA ASP A 14 -4.33 5.32 -10.08
C ASP A 14 -3.58 6.05 -8.98
N ARG A 15 -3.97 5.88 -7.74
CA ARG A 15 -3.33 6.59 -6.64
C ARG A 15 -3.45 5.78 -5.35
N PRO A 16 -2.55 6.02 -4.40
CA PRO A 16 -2.64 5.35 -3.10
C PRO A 16 -3.92 5.72 -2.37
N VAL A 17 -4.45 4.77 -1.62
CA VAL A 17 -5.69 4.91 -0.88
C VAL A 17 -5.37 4.87 0.61
N HIS A 18 -5.88 5.85 1.36
CA HIS A 18 -5.72 5.85 2.82
C HIS A 18 -6.74 4.93 3.45
N LEU A 19 -6.24 4.05 4.32
CA LEU A 19 -7.08 3.09 5.03
C LEU A 19 -7.05 3.46 6.51
N SER A 20 -8.20 3.45 7.16
CA SER A 20 -8.32 3.95 8.52
C SER A 20 -8.26 2.88 9.59
N ASN A 21 -8.55 1.63 9.24
CA ASN A 21 -8.59 0.56 10.23
C ASN A 21 -8.49 -0.79 9.53
N GLU A 22 -8.49 -1.84 10.35
CA GLU A 22 -8.35 -3.20 9.84
C GLU A 22 -9.48 -3.58 8.91
N ALA A 23 -10.70 -3.15 9.22
CA ALA A 23 -11.85 -3.50 8.37
C ALA A 23 -11.68 -2.92 6.97
N GLU A 24 -11.23 -1.67 6.88
CA GLU A 24 -10.98 -1.06 5.58
C GLU A 24 -9.84 -1.74 4.85
N LEU A 25 -8.82 -2.17 5.58
CA LEU A 25 -7.72 -2.91 5.00
C LEU A 25 -8.21 -4.22 4.40
N GLU A 26 -9.04 -4.96 5.14
CA GLU A 26 -9.54 -6.23 4.64
C GLU A 26 -10.40 -6.04 3.39
N ALA A 27 -11.24 -5.00 3.38
CA ALA A 27 -12.05 -4.72 2.21
C ALA A 27 -11.17 -4.37 1.01
N PHE A 28 -10.15 -3.56 1.24
CA PHE A 28 -9.20 -3.17 0.20
C PHE A 28 -8.50 -4.39 -0.39
N LEU A 29 -8.06 -5.30 0.47
CA LEU A 29 -7.35 -6.50 0.02
C LEU A 29 -8.28 -7.44 -0.74
N SER A 30 -9.54 -7.54 -0.32
CA SER A 30 -10.48 -8.44 -0.98
C SER A 30 -10.86 -7.96 -2.37
N GLU A 31 -10.68 -6.66 -2.63
CA GLU A 31 -10.99 -6.08 -3.93
C GLU A 31 -9.78 -5.98 -4.84
N SER A 32 -8.62 -6.44 -4.38
CA SER A 32 -7.37 -6.25 -5.11
C SER A 32 -6.73 -7.59 -5.42
N GLU A 33 -6.34 -7.77 -6.68
CA GLU A 33 -5.60 -8.95 -7.06
C GLU A 33 -4.19 -8.86 -6.49
N ALA A 34 -3.54 -7.71 -6.67
CA ALA A 34 -2.24 -7.42 -6.09
C ALA A 34 -2.31 -6.08 -5.39
N ALA A 35 -1.82 -6.02 -4.16
CA ALA A 35 -1.87 -4.79 -3.37
C ALA A 35 -0.60 -4.63 -2.56
N LEU A 36 -0.07 -3.41 -2.59
CA LEU A 36 1.06 -3.03 -1.76
C LEU A 36 0.53 -2.11 -0.65
N VAL A 37 0.82 -2.45 0.59
CA VAL A 37 0.37 -1.63 1.72
C VAL A 37 1.57 -1.08 2.45
N GLU A 38 1.60 0.25 2.61
CA GLU A 38 2.64 0.90 3.40
C GLU A 38 2.09 1.20 4.79
N PHE A 39 2.78 0.70 5.81
CA PHE A 39 2.49 1.08 7.19
C PHE A 39 3.39 2.27 7.53
N TYR A 40 2.78 3.35 7.96
CA TYR A 40 3.49 4.60 8.25
C TYR A 40 3.00 5.17 9.57
N THR A 41 3.70 6.19 10.07
CA THR A 41 3.22 6.95 11.23
C THR A 41 3.39 8.43 10.93
N ASP A 42 2.68 9.27 11.69
CA ASP A 42 2.83 10.70 11.57
C ASP A 42 4.24 11.09 12.02
N GLY A 43 4.82 12.06 11.33
CA GLY A 43 6.15 12.52 11.68
C GLY A 43 7.28 11.68 11.12
N CYS A 44 6.97 10.68 10.32
CA CYS A 44 7.98 9.83 9.70
C CYS A 44 8.45 10.45 8.40
N GLY A 45 9.65 11.07 8.41
CA GLY A 45 10.17 11.74 7.22
C GLY A 45 10.41 10.81 6.06
N ILE A 46 10.89 9.58 6.33
CA ILE A 46 11.15 8.61 5.28
C ILE A 46 9.84 8.18 4.64
N CYS A 47 8.80 7.99 5.48
CA CYS A 47 7.49 7.62 4.94
C CYS A 47 6.99 8.71 3.99
N GLN A 48 7.16 9.98 4.37
CA GLN A 48 6.74 11.09 3.52
C GLN A 48 7.54 11.11 2.22
N SER A 49 8.81 10.75 2.27
CA SER A 49 9.64 10.70 1.07
C SER A 49 9.17 9.61 0.10
N MET A 50 8.45 8.62 0.60
CA MET A 50 7.92 7.57 -0.26
C MET A 50 6.65 7.98 -0.99
N ASP A 51 5.97 9.05 -0.54
CA ASP A 51 4.70 9.45 -1.15
C ASP A 51 4.78 9.63 -2.67
N PRO A 52 5.74 10.39 -3.21
CA PRO A 52 5.80 10.51 -4.67
C PRO A 52 6.17 9.21 -5.37
N VAL A 53 6.99 8.37 -4.73
CA VAL A 53 7.34 7.08 -5.30
C VAL A 53 6.09 6.22 -5.43
N LEU A 54 5.30 6.15 -4.36
CA LEU A 54 4.08 5.34 -4.36
C LEU A 54 3.04 5.89 -5.33
N GLY A 55 2.95 7.22 -5.43
CA GLY A 55 2.04 7.83 -6.39
C GLY A 55 2.38 7.45 -7.81
N ASN A 56 3.68 7.46 -8.15
CA ASN A 56 4.10 7.07 -9.50
C ASN A 56 3.84 5.59 -9.75
N LEU A 57 4.13 4.73 -8.79
CA LEU A 57 3.91 3.30 -8.97
C LEU A 57 2.43 2.96 -9.13
N ALA A 58 1.56 3.67 -8.43
CA ALA A 58 0.13 3.44 -8.56
C ALA A 58 -0.35 3.69 -9.98
N ARG A 59 0.29 4.62 -10.68
CA ARG A 59 -0.06 4.91 -12.07
C ARG A 59 0.62 3.97 -13.06
N GLU A 60 1.80 3.47 -12.72
CA GLU A 60 2.61 2.71 -13.66
C GLU A 60 2.40 1.20 -13.56
N LEU A 61 2.07 0.71 -12.38
CA LEU A 61 1.94 -0.72 -12.15
C LEU A 61 0.48 -1.11 -11.98
N ASP A 62 0.19 -2.37 -12.27
CA ASP A 62 -1.14 -2.92 -12.09
C ASP A 62 -1.27 -3.47 -10.67
N VAL A 63 -0.97 -2.63 -9.69
CA VAL A 63 -0.98 -2.96 -8.27
C VAL A 63 -1.67 -1.83 -7.54
N ARG A 64 -2.62 -2.17 -6.68
CA ARG A 64 -3.27 -1.17 -5.85
C ARG A 64 -2.38 -0.87 -4.65
N ILE A 65 -2.36 0.38 -4.23
CA ILE A 65 -1.50 0.80 -3.14
C ILE A 65 -2.34 1.39 -2.02
N GLY A 66 -2.16 0.87 -0.82
CA GLY A 66 -2.84 1.34 0.37
C GLY A 66 -1.86 1.90 1.37
N LEU A 67 -2.30 2.89 2.13
CA LEU A 67 -1.51 3.54 3.17
C LEU A 67 -2.29 3.43 4.47
N ILE A 68 -1.63 2.94 5.53
CA ILE A 68 -2.32 2.79 6.79
C ILE A 68 -1.39 3.15 7.94
N ASN A 69 -1.92 3.90 8.90
CA ASN A 69 -1.20 4.23 10.12
C ASN A 69 -1.65 3.22 11.19
N PRO A 70 -0.79 2.28 11.58
CA PRO A 70 -1.24 1.24 12.51
C PRO A 70 -1.57 1.76 13.90
N ARG A 71 -1.16 2.99 14.22
CA ARG A 71 -1.53 3.59 15.50
C ARG A 71 -3.02 3.90 15.58
N ASP A 72 -3.67 4.05 14.44
CA ASP A 72 -5.11 4.30 14.41
C ASP A 72 -5.90 3.03 14.74
N ASP A 73 -5.26 1.88 14.66
CA ASP A 73 -5.88 0.60 14.99
C ASP A 73 -4.78 -0.32 15.53
N PRO A 74 -4.43 -0.17 16.82
CA PRO A 74 -3.23 -0.81 17.39
C PRO A 74 -3.09 -2.32 17.19
N PRO A 75 -4.16 -3.13 17.14
CA PRO A 75 -3.97 -4.56 16.87
C PRO A 75 -3.22 -4.85 15.58
N LEU A 76 -3.22 -3.90 14.62
CA LEU A 76 -2.47 -4.08 13.38
C LEU A 76 -0.97 -4.16 13.62
N VAL A 77 -0.48 -3.49 14.66
CA VAL A 77 0.95 -3.51 14.98
C VAL A 77 1.40 -4.93 15.26
N GLU A 78 0.61 -5.67 16.04
CA GLU A 78 0.95 -7.06 16.35
C GLU A 78 0.69 -7.98 15.18
N ARG A 79 -0.44 -7.79 14.52
CA ARG A 79 -0.82 -8.68 13.42
C ARG A 79 0.26 -8.70 12.33
N PHE A 80 0.81 -7.55 11.99
CA PHE A 80 1.80 -7.44 10.92
C PHE A 80 3.21 -7.26 11.45
N GLU A 81 3.39 -7.32 12.78
CA GLU A 81 4.71 -7.18 13.40
C GLU A 81 5.40 -5.91 12.93
N VAL A 82 4.71 -4.79 13.06
CA VAL A 82 5.24 -3.51 12.61
C VAL A 82 6.19 -2.99 13.67
N ARG A 83 7.49 -3.17 13.44
CA ARG A 83 8.54 -2.77 14.38
C ARG A 83 9.21 -1.48 13.98
N SER A 84 9.12 -1.12 12.73
CA SER A 84 9.66 0.12 12.22
C SER A 84 8.84 0.53 11.01
N VAL A 85 8.86 1.81 10.67
CA VAL A 85 8.17 2.32 9.51
C VAL A 85 9.17 3.11 8.66
N PRO A 86 8.99 3.14 7.35
CA PRO A 86 7.90 2.51 6.61
C PRO A 86 8.08 1.00 6.51
N LEU A 87 6.98 0.28 6.56
CA LEU A 87 6.96 -1.16 6.32
C LEU A 87 6.07 -1.39 5.11
N PHE A 88 6.57 -2.09 4.12
CA PHE A 88 5.78 -2.44 2.93
C PHE A 88 5.44 -3.92 3.00
N VAL A 89 4.17 -4.24 2.81
CA VAL A 89 3.73 -5.63 2.71
C VAL A 89 3.00 -5.78 1.39
N LEU A 90 3.41 -6.77 0.61
CA LEU A 90 2.79 -7.04 -0.68
C LEU A 90 1.85 -8.22 -0.53
N PHE A 91 0.63 -8.04 -1.02
CA PHE A 91 -0.41 -9.07 -0.95
C PHE A 91 -0.79 -9.48 -2.36
N VAL A 92 -1.01 -10.79 -2.55
CA VAL A 92 -1.56 -11.31 -3.80
C VAL A 92 -2.76 -12.17 -3.41
N ASP A 93 -3.92 -11.84 -3.97
CA ASP A 93 -5.18 -12.53 -3.65
C ASP A 93 -5.44 -12.53 -2.15
N GLY A 94 -5.09 -11.45 -1.49
CA GLY A 94 -5.33 -11.28 -0.06
C GLY A 94 -4.28 -11.91 0.86
N GLU A 95 -3.28 -12.58 0.31
CA GLU A 95 -2.27 -13.26 1.11
C GLU A 95 -0.95 -12.50 1.05
N PRO A 96 -0.28 -12.31 2.18
CA PRO A 96 1.02 -11.61 2.14
C PRO A 96 2.06 -12.50 1.48
N VAL A 97 2.76 -11.95 0.49
CA VAL A 97 3.79 -12.67 -0.24
C VAL A 97 5.17 -12.04 -0.08
N GLY A 98 5.27 -10.91 0.61
CA GLY A 98 6.56 -10.29 0.85
C GLY A 98 6.43 -9.10 1.78
N ARG A 99 7.51 -8.80 2.49
CA ARG A 99 7.57 -7.61 3.33
C ARG A 99 8.94 -6.98 3.20
N LEU A 100 8.99 -5.67 3.32
CA LEU A 100 10.20 -4.90 3.09
C LEU A 100 10.25 -3.75 4.10
N ALA A 101 11.28 -3.73 4.92
CA ALA A 101 11.41 -2.73 5.99
C ALA A 101 12.80 -2.09 5.96
N ASP A 102 13.25 -1.71 4.76
CA ASP A 102 14.60 -1.19 4.57
C ASP A 102 14.66 0.34 4.52
N GLY A 103 13.61 1.03 4.92
CA GLY A 103 13.55 2.48 4.86
C GLY A 103 13.17 2.95 3.47
N PHE A 104 13.85 3.97 2.96
CA PHE A 104 13.53 4.50 1.64
C PHE A 104 13.90 3.50 0.54
N VAL A 105 13.00 3.30 -0.39
CA VAL A 105 13.22 2.42 -1.53
C VAL A 105 12.90 3.20 -2.79
N SER A 106 13.80 3.17 -3.77
CA SER A 106 13.55 3.87 -5.02
C SER A 106 12.41 3.21 -5.77
N GLY A 107 11.81 3.98 -6.69
CA GLY A 107 10.72 3.45 -7.51
C GLY A 107 11.13 2.23 -8.30
N ASP A 108 12.34 2.27 -8.90
CA ASP A 108 12.81 1.15 -9.70
C ASP A 108 13.02 -0.10 -8.85
N ASP A 109 13.61 0.07 -7.67
CA ASP A 109 13.85 -1.07 -6.79
C ASP A 109 12.54 -1.66 -6.29
N LEU A 110 11.60 -0.80 -5.94
CA LEU A 110 10.31 -1.27 -5.42
C LEU A 110 9.53 -1.96 -6.53
N ALA A 111 9.53 -1.40 -7.74
CA ALA A 111 8.85 -2.03 -8.87
C ALA A 111 9.43 -3.41 -9.17
N GLY A 112 10.76 -3.52 -9.13
CA GLY A 112 11.40 -4.81 -9.35
C GLY A 112 11.06 -5.83 -8.28
N TRP A 113 11.05 -5.37 -7.02
CA TRP A 113 10.71 -6.24 -5.89
C TRP A 113 9.27 -6.75 -6.02
N ILE A 114 8.35 -5.87 -6.40
CA ILE A 114 6.96 -6.25 -6.62
C ILE A 114 6.85 -7.24 -7.77
N GLY A 115 7.54 -6.94 -8.88
CA GLY A 115 7.47 -7.80 -10.06
C GLY A 115 7.95 -9.20 -9.81
N GLU A 116 8.97 -9.36 -8.98
CA GLU A 116 9.51 -10.68 -8.66
C GLU A 116 8.49 -11.54 -7.90
N ARG A 117 7.56 -10.91 -7.21
CA ARG A 117 6.61 -11.62 -6.35
C ARG A 117 5.22 -11.72 -6.94
N THR A 118 4.96 -11.03 -8.04
CA THR A 118 3.63 -11.06 -8.66
C THR A 118 3.61 -11.84 -9.97
N ASN A 119 4.75 -12.33 -10.42
CA ASN A 119 4.80 -13.13 -11.65
C ASN A 119 4.42 -14.57 -11.41
#